data_daea1f441a055bd5fd881deba85057f4
#
_entry.id   daea1f441a055bd5fd881deba85057f4
#
_cell.length_a   1.000
_cell.length_b   1.000
_cell.length_c   1.000
_cell.angle_alpha   90.00
_cell.angle_beta   90.00
_cell.angle_gamma   90.00
#
_symmetry.space_group_name_H-M   'P 1'
#
loop_
_entity.id
_entity.type
_entity.pdbx_description
1 polymer ?
#
loop_
_entity_poly.entity_id
_entity_poly.type
_entity_poly.pdbx_seq_one_letter_code
_entity_poly.pdbx_strand_id
1 'polypeptide(L)'
;TIVFDKTGTLTKAKPTVSRVYSFNGMPEDELLRIAACLEEHFPHSMAKAVVNEAGRRNLMHEEMHSKVEYIVAHGISTFINTSKVIIGSHHFVFEDEACVIPVGKQELFDSLPDDCSHLYMAINGQLAAVICIIDPLREEAPEVIEGLKKAGISKVVMMTGDSERTAASIARKVGVTEYYSEVLPEDKAKFVEKERAAGRKVIMIGDGINDSPALSAADVGIAISDGAEIAREIADITVGADDLNQILMLKKLSDSLIKLSLIHISEPTRR
;
A
#
# COMPACT_ATOMS: atom_id res chain seq x y z
N THR A 1 -4.40 15.14 13.02
CA THR A 1 -4.45 13.82 12.39
C THR A 1 -3.19 13.58 11.58
N ILE A 2 -2.58 12.43 11.74
CA ILE A 2 -1.53 11.94 10.82
C ILE A 2 -2.09 10.74 10.05
N VAL A 3 -1.93 10.77 8.73
CA VAL A 3 -2.35 9.71 7.82
C VAL A 3 -1.11 9.10 7.19
N PHE A 4 -0.95 7.80 7.33
CA PHE A 4 0.11 7.03 6.70
C PHE A 4 -0.47 6.20 5.55
N ASP A 5 0.17 6.24 4.39
CA ASP A 5 0.06 5.13 3.46
C ASP A 5 0.77 3.90 4.02
N LYS A 6 0.36 2.70 3.62
CA LYS A 6 1.03 1.47 4.04
C LYS A 6 2.30 1.25 3.22
N THR A 7 2.13 1.14 1.90
CA THR A 7 3.18 0.63 0.99
C THR A 7 4.27 1.67 0.75
N GLY A 8 5.52 1.30 1.01
CA GLY A 8 6.64 2.24 0.87
C GLY A 8 6.78 3.24 2.01
N THR A 9 5.81 3.32 2.90
CA THR A 9 5.77 4.23 4.06
C THR A 9 5.95 3.46 5.36
N LEU A 10 4.95 2.70 5.78
CA LEU A 10 5.08 1.80 6.94
C LEU A 10 5.82 0.51 6.60
N THR A 11 5.95 0.19 5.31
CA THR A 11 6.70 -0.96 4.79
C THR A 11 7.99 -0.52 4.09
N LYS A 12 8.89 -1.48 3.84
CA LYS A 12 10.20 -1.24 3.22
C LYS A 12 10.15 -1.07 1.69
N ALA A 13 8.96 -1.12 1.06
CA ALA A 13 8.76 -1.11 -0.39
C ALA A 13 9.60 -2.19 -1.14
N LYS A 14 9.78 -3.33 -0.51
CA LYS A 14 10.48 -4.50 -1.07
C LYS A 14 9.57 -5.73 -1.05
N PRO A 15 8.45 -5.68 -1.77
CA PRO A 15 7.52 -6.79 -1.78
C PRO A 15 8.15 -8.01 -2.41
N THR A 16 7.86 -9.18 -1.83
CA THR A 16 8.29 -10.48 -2.30
C THR A 16 7.13 -11.46 -2.28
N VAL A 17 7.08 -12.37 -3.26
CA VAL A 17 6.09 -13.46 -3.24
C VAL A 17 6.50 -14.45 -2.17
N SER A 18 5.62 -14.67 -1.19
CA SER A 18 5.83 -15.65 -0.13
C SER A 18 5.29 -17.01 -0.51
N ARG A 19 4.13 -17.05 -1.15
CA ARG A 19 3.47 -18.29 -1.56
C ARG A 19 2.46 -18.06 -2.68
N VAL A 20 2.26 -19.11 -3.50
CA VAL A 20 1.20 -19.19 -4.50
C VAL A 20 0.25 -20.31 -4.08
N TYR A 21 -1.05 -20.02 -4.02
CA TYR A 21 -2.09 -21.00 -3.71
C TYR A 21 -2.88 -21.32 -4.98
N SER A 22 -2.93 -22.61 -5.35
CA SER A 22 -3.70 -23.09 -6.50
C SER A 22 -5.12 -23.47 -6.12
N PHE A 23 -6.10 -22.90 -6.82
CA PHE A 23 -7.52 -23.18 -6.63
C PHE A 23 -8.11 -24.06 -7.73
N ASN A 24 -7.50 -24.08 -8.91
CA ASN A 24 -7.97 -24.86 -10.06
C ASN A 24 -7.18 -26.15 -10.32
N GLY A 25 -6.21 -26.47 -9.46
CA GLY A 25 -5.37 -27.66 -9.59
C GLY A 25 -4.19 -27.54 -10.55
N MET A 26 -3.97 -26.40 -11.19
CA MET A 26 -2.76 -26.14 -11.96
C MET A 26 -1.54 -26.06 -11.04
N PRO A 27 -0.35 -26.44 -11.52
CA PRO A 27 0.90 -26.25 -10.76
C PRO A 27 1.13 -24.79 -10.39
N GLU A 28 1.64 -24.54 -9.17
CA GLU A 28 1.92 -23.19 -8.67
C GLU A 28 2.87 -22.40 -9.58
N ASP A 29 3.88 -23.06 -10.13
CA ASP A 29 4.85 -22.43 -11.05
C ASP A 29 4.22 -22.01 -12.39
N GLU A 30 3.24 -22.77 -12.89
CA GLU A 30 2.50 -22.42 -14.09
C GLU A 30 1.60 -21.20 -13.85
N LEU A 31 0.91 -21.15 -12.70
CA LEU A 31 0.09 -20.01 -12.29
C LEU A 31 0.96 -18.75 -12.09
N LEU A 32 2.13 -18.89 -11.45
CA LEU A 32 3.07 -17.81 -11.26
C LEU A 32 3.63 -17.31 -12.61
N ARG A 33 3.92 -18.21 -13.54
CA ARG A 33 4.38 -17.89 -14.90
C ARG A 33 3.35 -17.06 -15.67
N ILE A 34 2.07 -17.45 -15.59
CA ILE A 34 0.97 -16.70 -16.20
C ILE A 34 0.86 -15.32 -15.56
N ALA A 35 0.87 -15.26 -14.24
CA ALA A 35 0.80 -13.99 -13.52
C ALA A 35 1.96 -13.06 -13.88
N ALA A 36 3.18 -13.55 -13.95
CA ALA A 36 4.35 -12.77 -14.31
C ALA A 36 4.27 -12.23 -15.74
N CYS A 37 3.80 -13.04 -16.70
CA CYS A 37 3.58 -12.62 -18.07
C CYS A 37 2.59 -11.45 -18.18
N LEU A 38 1.52 -11.42 -17.36
CA LEU A 38 0.55 -10.34 -17.34
C LEU A 38 1.08 -9.09 -16.64
N GLU A 39 1.79 -9.26 -15.54
CA GLU A 39 2.28 -8.18 -14.69
C GLU A 39 3.55 -7.50 -15.22
N GLU A 40 4.28 -8.12 -16.17
CA GLU A 40 5.55 -7.61 -16.70
C GLU A 40 5.43 -6.21 -17.30
N HIS A 41 4.29 -5.90 -17.89
CA HIS A 41 4.04 -4.62 -18.56
C HIS A 41 3.60 -3.50 -17.60
N PHE A 42 3.43 -3.80 -16.31
CA PHE A 42 2.88 -2.86 -15.33
C PHE A 42 3.86 -2.59 -14.19
N PRO A 43 4.45 -1.40 -14.13
CA PRO A 43 5.57 -1.09 -13.24
C PRO A 43 5.12 -0.73 -11.81
N HIS A 44 4.20 -1.49 -11.18
CA HIS A 44 3.90 -1.32 -9.77
C HIS A 44 4.62 -2.34 -8.88
N SER A 45 4.72 -2.08 -7.59
CA SER A 45 5.57 -2.84 -6.66
C SER A 45 5.18 -4.32 -6.56
N MET A 46 3.90 -4.65 -6.56
CA MET A 46 3.42 -6.04 -6.51
C MET A 46 3.73 -6.79 -7.81
N ALA A 47 3.54 -6.14 -8.97
CA ALA A 47 3.92 -6.70 -10.27
C ALA A 47 5.40 -7.08 -10.31
N LYS A 48 6.28 -6.15 -9.87
CA LYS A 48 7.72 -6.44 -9.77
C LYS A 48 8.04 -7.64 -8.88
N ALA A 49 7.31 -7.81 -7.77
CA ALA A 49 7.49 -8.97 -6.88
C ALA A 49 7.17 -10.29 -7.60
N VAL A 50 6.08 -10.33 -8.37
CA VAL A 50 5.65 -11.50 -9.13
C VAL A 50 6.66 -11.83 -10.23
N VAL A 51 7.05 -10.83 -11.02
CA VAL A 51 8.03 -11.00 -12.11
C VAL A 51 9.40 -11.44 -11.57
N ASN A 52 9.87 -10.82 -10.48
CA ASN A 52 11.15 -11.20 -9.86
C ASN A 52 11.12 -12.64 -9.33
N GLU A 53 10.02 -13.07 -8.71
CA GLU A 53 9.90 -14.44 -8.22
C GLU A 53 9.86 -15.47 -9.35
N ALA A 54 9.14 -15.17 -10.45
CA ALA A 54 9.16 -16.00 -11.64
C ALA A 54 10.59 -16.13 -12.22
N GLY A 55 11.33 -15.02 -12.29
CA GLY A 55 12.73 -15.00 -12.70
C GLY A 55 13.62 -15.83 -11.78
N ARG A 56 13.43 -15.71 -10.45
CA ARG A 56 14.18 -16.50 -9.45
C ARG A 56 13.96 -18.01 -9.59
N ARG A 57 12.75 -18.42 -9.98
CA ARG A 57 12.40 -19.83 -10.26
C ARG A 57 12.77 -20.26 -11.67
N ASN A 58 13.41 -19.40 -12.48
CA ASN A 58 13.73 -19.64 -13.89
C ASN A 58 12.48 -20.03 -14.73
N LEU A 59 11.35 -19.45 -14.43
CA LEU A 59 10.12 -19.63 -15.18
C LEU A 59 10.16 -18.72 -16.41
N MET A 60 10.63 -19.26 -17.54
CA MET A 60 10.61 -18.54 -18.81
C MET A 60 9.17 -18.38 -19.28
N HIS A 61 8.81 -17.18 -19.69
CA HIS A 61 7.52 -16.92 -20.34
C HIS A 61 7.78 -16.29 -21.71
N GLU A 62 7.14 -16.82 -22.73
CA GLU A 62 6.93 -16.11 -23.98
C GLU A 62 5.65 -15.29 -23.84
N GLU A 63 5.54 -14.17 -24.54
CA GLU A 63 4.29 -13.41 -24.57
C GLU A 63 3.15 -14.29 -25.05
N MET A 64 2.26 -14.68 -24.13
CA MET A 64 1.18 -15.65 -24.39
C MET A 64 -0.20 -14.97 -24.51
N HIS A 65 -0.26 -13.67 -24.28
CA HIS A 65 -1.50 -12.93 -24.26
C HIS A 65 -1.73 -12.14 -25.54
N SER A 66 -2.99 -11.95 -25.87
CA SER A 66 -3.47 -10.96 -26.85
C SER A 66 -3.41 -9.55 -26.22
N LYS A 67 -4.11 -8.59 -26.78
CA LYS A 67 -4.17 -7.24 -26.21
C LYS A 67 -4.57 -7.26 -24.73
N VAL A 68 -3.72 -6.72 -23.86
CA VAL A 68 -3.97 -6.57 -22.43
C VAL A 68 -4.81 -5.32 -22.20
N GLU A 69 -5.92 -5.46 -21.49
CA GLU A 69 -6.72 -4.33 -21.00
C GLU A 69 -6.36 -4.07 -19.54
N TYR A 70 -5.72 -2.92 -19.31
CA TYR A 70 -5.42 -2.46 -17.96
C TYR A 70 -6.54 -1.58 -17.43
N ILE A 71 -7.10 -1.96 -16.29
CA ILE A 71 -8.08 -1.17 -15.57
C ILE A 71 -7.36 -0.48 -14.41
N VAL A 72 -7.17 0.84 -14.55
CA VAL A 72 -6.38 1.64 -13.61
C VAL A 72 -6.83 1.42 -12.17
N ALA A 73 -5.87 1.13 -11.30
CA ALA A 73 -6.04 0.86 -9.87
C ALA A 73 -6.83 -0.41 -9.49
N HIS A 74 -7.35 -1.18 -10.44
CA HIS A 74 -8.16 -2.37 -10.18
C HIS A 74 -7.45 -3.67 -10.54
N GLY A 75 -6.93 -3.79 -11.77
CA GLY A 75 -6.26 -5.01 -12.22
C GLY A 75 -6.10 -5.09 -13.74
N ILE A 76 -5.83 -6.28 -14.20
CA ILE A 76 -5.56 -6.62 -15.61
C ILE A 76 -6.59 -7.62 -16.08
N SER A 77 -7.15 -7.42 -17.27
CA SER A 77 -7.99 -8.37 -17.98
C SER A 77 -7.42 -8.63 -19.37
N THR A 78 -7.31 -9.90 -19.74
CA THR A 78 -6.81 -10.29 -21.07
C THR A 78 -7.32 -11.68 -21.47
N PHE A 79 -6.99 -12.07 -22.71
CA PHE A 79 -7.22 -13.43 -23.20
C PHE A 79 -5.88 -14.12 -23.46
N ILE A 80 -5.74 -15.30 -22.88
CA ILE A 80 -4.65 -16.24 -23.21
C ILE A 80 -5.28 -17.38 -23.98
N ASN A 81 -4.92 -17.49 -25.27
CA ASN A 81 -5.64 -18.33 -26.23
C ASN A 81 -7.13 -17.98 -26.27
N THR A 82 -7.99 -18.88 -25.77
CA THR A 82 -9.46 -18.68 -25.71
C THR A 82 -9.98 -18.43 -24.31
N SER A 83 -9.11 -18.41 -23.29
CA SER A 83 -9.49 -18.24 -21.89
C SER A 83 -9.32 -16.79 -21.46
N LYS A 84 -10.39 -16.21 -20.88
CA LYS A 84 -10.31 -14.91 -20.21
C LYS A 84 -9.53 -15.09 -18.91
N VAL A 85 -8.45 -14.34 -18.76
CA VAL A 85 -7.62 -14.32 -17.54
C VAL A 85 -7.67 -12.91 -16.97
N ILE A 86 -7.93 -12.82 -15.68
CA ILE A 86 -7.92 -11.58 -14.93
C ILE A 86 -7.01 -11.73 -13.73
N ILE A 87 -6.32 -10.64 -13.37
CA ILE A 87 -5.46 -10.58 -12.18
C ILE A 87 -5.63 -9.21 -11.54
N GLY A 88 -5.78 -9.14 -10.21
CA GLY A 88 -5.96 -7.88 -9.53
C GLY A 88 -6.36 -8.00 -8.06
N SER A 89 -6.95 -6.93 -7.55
CA SER A 89 -7.43 -6.83 -6.17
C SER A 89 -8.64 -7.74 -5.90
N HIS A 90 -8.99 -7.94 -4.63
CA HIS A 90 -10.19 -8.65 -4.23
C HIS A 90 -11.45 -8.03 -4.87
N HIS A 91 -11.59 -6.71 -4.75
CA HIS A 91 -12.72 -5.97 -5.32
C HIS A 91 -12.85 -6.22 -6.82
N PHE A 92 -11.76 -6.07 -7.57
CA PHE A 92 -11.75 -6.27 -9.00
C PHE A 92 -12.20 -7.69 -9.42
N VAL A 93 -11.63 -8.71 -8.77
CA VAL A 93 -11.91 -10.11 -9.17
C VAL A 93 -13.30 -10.55 -8.74
N PHE A 94 -13.77 -10.20 -7.55
CA PHE A 94 -15.02 -10.74 -7.00
C PHE A 94 -16.24 -9.82 -7.15
N GLU A 95 -16.03 -8.49 -7.18
CA GLU A 95 -17.15 -7.54 -7.28
C GLU A 95 -17.31 -7.03 -8.72
N ASP A 96 -16.23 -6.51 -9.36
CA ASP A 96 -16.33 -5.98 -10.71
C ASP A 96 -16.48 -7.09 -11.76
N GLU A 97 -15.68 -8.14 -11.68
CA GLU A 97 -15.66 -9.26 -12.63
C GLU A 97 -16.50 -10.47 -12.17
N ALA A 98 -17.11 -10.39 -10.99
CA ALA A 98 -18.05 -11.39 -10.43
C ALA A 98 -17.54 -12.84 -10.47
N CYS A 99 -16.22 -13.03 -10.29
CA CYS A 99 -15.62 -14.36 -10.27
C CYS A 99 -16.01 -15.13 -9.00
N VAL A 100 -15.99 -16.44 -9.09
CA VAL A 100 -16.39 -17.31 -7.99
C VAL A 100 -15.24 -18.20 -7.53
N ILE A 101 -15.27 -18.56 -6.24
CA ILE A 101 -14.36 -19.55 -5.67
C ILE A 101 -14.83 -20.93 -6.14
N PRO A 102 -13.94 -21.80 -6.67
CA PRO A 102 -14.31 -23.15 -7.09
C PRO A 102 -14.93 -23.96 -5.95
N VAL A 103 -15.90 -24.81 -6.29
CA VAL A 103 -16.58 -25.68 -5.32
C VAL A 103 -15.58 -26.52 -4.54
N GLY A 104 -15.73 -26.55 -3.22
CA GLY A 104 -14.84 -27.28 -2.32
C GLY A 104 -13.50 -26.59 -1.99
N LYS A 105 -13.29 -25.33 -2.42
CA LYS A 105 -12.10 -24.56 -2.14
C LYS A 105 -12.29 -23.41 -1.12
N GLN A 106 -13.48 -23.29 -0.54
CA GLN A 106 -13.79 -22.24 0.42
C GLN A 106 -12.89 -22.32 1.67
N GLU A 107 -12.67 -23.51 2.23
CA GLU A 107 -11.79 -23.69 3.39
C GLU A 107 -10.35 -23.25 3.11
N LEU A 108 -9.85 -23.54 1.90
CA LEU A 108 -8.53 -23.08 1.47
C LEU A 108 -8.48 -21.55 1.40
N PHE A 109 -9.54 -20.92 0.86
CA PHE A 109 -9.65 -19.46 0.76
C PHE A 109 -9.69 -18.82 2.15
N ASP A 110 -10.47 -19.36 3.07
CA ASP A 110 -10.60 -18.87 4.44
C ASP A 110 -9.32 -19.06 5.27
N SER A 111 -8.47 -20.01 4.88
CA SER A 111 -7.18 -20.31 5.52
C SER A 111 -6.00 -19.47 4.99
N LEU A 112 -6.23 -18.59 4.02
CA LEU A 112 -5.17 -17.73 3.51
C LEU A 112 -4.57 -16.86 4.63
N PRO A 113 -3.23 -16.60 4.63
CA PRO A 113 -2.59 -15.80 5.66
C PRO A 113 -3.12 -14.36 5.69
N ASP A 114 -3.24 -13.79 6.88
CA ASP A 114 -3.73 -12.41 7.08
C ASP A 114 -2.63 -11.36 7.04
N ASP A 115 -1.37 -11.78 7.00
CA ASP A 115 -0.23 -10.90 7.14
C ASP A 115 0.48 -10.58 5.80
N CYS A 116 -0.15 -10.93 4.69
CA CYS A 116 0.31 -10.62 3.34
C CYS A 116 -0.78 -9.98 2.50
N SER A 117 -0.36 -9.21 1.51
CA SER A 117 -1.25 -8.72 0.45
C SER A 117 -1.57 -9.86 -0.51
N HIS A 118 -2.82 -9.94 -0.94
CA HIS A 118 -3.27 -10.97 -1.86
C HIS A 118 -3.47 -10.39 -3.26
N LEU A 119 -2.83 -11.00 -4.25
CA LEU A 119 -3.10 -10.77 -5.65
C LEU A 119 -3.90 -11.98 -6.18
N TYR A 120 -5.13 -11.70 -6.62
CA TYR A 120 -6.06 -12.73 -7.07
C TYR A 120 -5.98 -12.90 -8.58
N MET A 121 -5.94 -14.14 -9.05
CA MET A 121 -6.00 -14.47 -10.47
C MET A 121 -7.17 -15.42 -10.74
N ALA A 122 -8.00 -15.07 -11.71
CA ALA A 122 -9.11 -15.92 -12.13
C ALA A 122 -9.01 -16.25 -13.62
N ILE A 123 -9.50 -17.42 -13.98
CA ILE A 123 -9.55 -17.94 -15.36
C ILE A 123 -10.99 -18.31 -15.65
N ASN A 124 -11.56 -17.76 -16.72
CA ASN A 124 -12.95 -18.00 -17.16
C ASN A 124 -13.97 -17.85 -16.02
N GLY A 125 -13.81 -16.80 -15.20
CA GLY A 125 -14.73 -16.46 -14.12
C GLY A 125 -14.58 -17.30 -12.84
N GLN A 126 -13.56 -18.15 -12.75
CA GLN A 126 -13.27 -18.92 -11.53
C GLN A 126 -11.89 -18.55 -10.97
N LEU A 127 -11.80 -18.41 -9.65
CA LEU A 127 -10.53 -18.19 -8.97
C LEU A 127 -9.57 -19.34 -9.29
N ALA A 128 -8.43 -19.00 -9.89
CA ALA A 128 -7.40 -19.97 -10.27
C ALA A 128 -6.21 -19.95 -9.30
N ALA A 129 -5.80 -18.77 -8.84
CA ALA A 129 -4.70 -18.61 -7.90
C ALA A 129 -4.88 -17.43 -6.97
N VAL A 130 -4.26 -17.53 -5.79
CA VAL A 130 -3.97 -16.39 -4.90
C VAL A 130 -2.48 -16.35 -4.67
N ILE A 131 -1.86 -15.23 -5.04
CA ILE A 131 -0.43 -14.99 -4.85
C ILE A 131 -0.28 -14.11 -3.61
N CYS A 132 0.34 -14.66 -2.58
CA CYS A 132 0.60 -13.94 -1.33
C CYS A 132 1.90 -13.16 -1.46
N ILE A 133 1.82 -11.86 -1.28
CA ILE A 133 2.94 -10.93 -1.39
C ILE A 133 3.15 -10.29 -0.03
N ILE A 134 4.36 -10.45 0.51
CA ILE A 134 4.78 -9.83 1.76
C ILE A 134 5.63 -8.62 1.44
N ASP A 135 5.21 -7.46 1.94
CA ASP A 135 6.05 -6.27 1.99
C ASP A 135 6.39 -6.04 3.47
N PRO A 136 7.66 -6.25 3.86
CA PRO A 136 8.04 -6.25 5.26
C PRO A 136 7.75 -4.90 5.90
N LEU A 137 7.07 -4.90 7.04
CA LEU A 137 6.92 -3.71 7.86
C LEU A 137 8.30 -3.21 8.29
N ARG A 138 8.43 -1.91 8.43
CA ARG A 138 9.60 -1.31 9.06
C ARG A 138 9.61 -1.67 10.54
N GLU A 139 10.76 -2.07 11.05
CA GLU A 139 10.91 -2.51 12.43
C GLU A 139 10.59 -1.39 13.42
N GLU A 140 10.92 -0.15 13.04
CA GLU A 140 10.69 1.06 13.82
C GLU A 140 9.25 1.59 13.77
N ALA A 141 8.40 1.11 12.85
CA ALA A 141 7.06 1.66 12.63
C ALA A 141 6.17 1.67 13.90
N PRO A 142 6.09 0.61 14.71
CA PRO A 142 5.29 0.63 15.94
C PRO A 142 5.78 1.66 16.95
N GLU A 143 7.11 1.79 17.13
CA GLU A 143 7.71 2.73 18.05
C GLU A 143 7.49 4.18 17.61
N VAL A 144 7.59 4.45 16.32
CA VAL A 144 7.33 5.77 15.75
C VAL A 144 5.87 6.17 15.95
N ILE A 145 4.92 5.27 15.68
CA ILE A 145 3.50 5.53 15.87
C ILE A 145 3.16 5.79 17.34
N GLU A 146 3.69 4.99 18.25
CA GLU A 146 3.54 5.21 19.69
C GLU A 146 4.17 6.54 20.12
N GLY A 147 5.35 6.85 19.61
CA GLY A 147 6.05 8.11 19.87
C GLY A 147 5.27 9.33 19.41
N LEU A 148 4.64 9.28 18.24
CA LEU A 148 3.79 10.34 17.71
C LEU A 148 2.54 10.56 18.59
N LYS A 149 1.90 9.50 19.07
CA LYS A 149 0.79 9.59 20.02
C LYS A 149 1.22 10.26 21.32
N LYS A 150 2.37 9.85 21.87
CA LYS A 150 2.96 10.48 23.08
C LYS A 150 3.33 11.94 22.84
N ALA A 151 3.68 12.32 21.61
CA ALA A 151 3.95 13.71 21.22
C ALA A 151 2.68 14.54 20.94
N GLY A 152 1.49 14.04 21.31
CA GLY A 152 0.24 14.77 21.26
C GLY A 152 -0.58 14.62 19.97
N ILE A 153 -0.21 13.67 19.10
CA ILE A 153 -1.04 13.33 17.93
C ILE A 153 -2.22 12.48 18.41
N SER A 154 -3.42 13.04 18.30
CA SER A 154 -4.64 12.40 18.79
C SER A 154 -5.16 11.29 17.89
N LYS A 155 -4.88 11.35 16.58
CA LYS A 155 -5.39 10.43 15.58
C LYS A 155 -4.28 10.04 14.61
N VAL A 156 -3.95 8.76 14.57
CA VAL A 156 -3.00 8.16 13.61
C VAL A 156 -3.77 7.16 12.76
N VAL A 157 -3.81 7.39 11.47
CA VAL A 157 -4.59 6.64 10.48
C VAL A 157 -3.66 5.91 9.53
N MET A 158 -3.97 4.67 9.20
CA MET A 158 -3.35 3.92 8.11
C MET A 158 -4.35 3.78 6.96
N MET A 159 -3.92 4.02 5.73
CA MET A 159 -4.69 3.76 4.53
C MET A 159 -3.96 2.77 3.63
N THR A 160 -4.69 1.84 3.05
CA THR A 160 -4.14 0.80 2.18
C THR A 160 -5.16 0.32 1.15
N GLY A 161 -4.69 -0.08 -0.03
CA GLY A 161 -5.50 -0.80 -1.01
C GLY A 161 -5.68 -2.29 -0.71
N ASP A 162 -5.08 -2.81 0.37
CA ASP A 162 -5.24 -4.21 0.78
C ASP A 162 -6.67 -4.51 1.26
N SER A 163 -7.00 -5.82 1.28
CA SER A 163 -8.24 -6.30 1.86
C SER A 163 -8.37 -5.93 3.36
N GLU A 164 -9.61 -5.85 3.82
CA GLU A 164 -9.94 -5.58 5.24
C GLU A 164 -9.16 -6.48 6.20
N ARG A 165 -9.06 -7.77 5.89
CA ARG A 165 -8.38 -8.76 6.71
C ARG A 165 -6.88 -8.44 6.88
N THR A 166 -6.21 -8.12 5.78
CA THR A 166 -4.78 -7.75 5.79
C THR A 166 -4.57 -6.41 6.50
N ALA A 167 -5.40 -5.42 6.18
CA ALA A 167 -5.33 -4.09 6.79
C ALA A 167 -5.49 -4.15 8.31
N ALA A 168 -6.48 -4.89 8.81
CA ALA A 168 -6.71 -5.09 10.24
C ALA A 168 -5.52 -5.75 10.96
N SER A 169 -4.90 -6.75 10.32
CA SER A 169 -3.71 -7.43 10.87
C SER A 169 -2.54 -6.47 11.02
N ILE A 170 -2.26 -5.69 9.97
CA ILE A 170 -1.16 -4.72 9.95
C ILE A 170 -1.43 -3.57 10.93
N ALA A 171 -2.64 -3.02 10.94
CA ALA A 171 -3.04 -1.95 11.84
C ALA A 171 -2.82 -2.31 13.33
N ARG A 172 -3.13 -3.55 13.70
CA ARG A 172 -2.85 -4.07 15.06
C ARG A 172 -1.35 -4.16 15.35
N LYS A 173 -0.55 -4.62 14.36
CA LYS A 173 0.91 -4.76 14.52
C LYS A 173 1.60 -3.41 14.71
N VAL A 174 1.18 -2.38 13.95
CA VAL A 174 1.79 -1.04 14.03
C VAL A 174 1.15 -0.14 15.08
N GLY A 175 -0.05 -0.48 15.55
CA GLY A 175 -0.73 0.23 16.63
C GLY A 175 -1.36 1.56 16.22
N VAL A 176 -1.85 1.73 14.99
CA VAL A 176 -2.58 2.92 14.56
C VAL A 176 -3.91 3.08 15.31
N THR A 177 -4.48 4.28 15.29
CA THR A 177 -5.77 4.58 15.94
C THR A 177 -6.95 4.10 15.09
N GLU A 178 -6.85 4.31 13.78
CA GLU A 178 -7.84 3.92 12.79
C GLU A 178 -7.12 3.40 11.53
N TYR A 179 -7.80 2.58 10.74
CA TYR A 179 -7.32 2.16 9.43
C TYR A 179 -8.47 2.11 8.43
N TYR A 180 -8.12 2.21 7.16
CA TYR A 180 -9.03 2.09 6.03
C TYR A 180 -8.40 1.13 5.02
N SER A 181 -9.16 0.10 4.65
CA SER A 181 -8.84 -0.93 3.66
C SER A 181 -9.45 -0.60 2.31
N GLU A 182 -8.98 -1.26 1.26
CA GLU A 182 -9.53 -1.16 -0.10
C GLU A 182 -9.66 0.28 -0.62
N VAL A 183 -8.76 1.16 -0.17
CA VAL A 183 -8.78 2.60 -0.46
C VAL A 183 -8.11 2.85 -1.80
N LEU A 184 -8.85 3.49 -2.70
CA LEU A 184 -8.31 4.00 -3.96
C LEU A 184 -7.49 5.28 -3.74
N PRO A 185 -6.53 5.62 -4.61
CA PRO A 185 -5.75 6.85 -4.50
C PRO A 185 -6.59 8.12 -4.34
N GLU A 186 -7.71 8.21 -5.06
CA GLU A 186 -8.64 9.33 -5.00
C GLU A 186 -9.35 9.45 -3.64
N ASP A 187 -9.65 8.33 -3.00
CA ASP A 187 -10.35 8.33 -1.72
C ASP A 187 -9.46 8.76 -0.57
N LYS A 188 -8.14 8.56 -0.70
CA LYS A 188 -7.15 9.12 0.24
C LYS A 188 -7.22 10.64 0.28
N ALA A 189 -7.28 11.29 -0.88
CA ALA A 189 -7.41 12.75 -0.97
C ALA A 189 -8.74 13.22 -0.39
N LYS A 190 -9.86 12.57 -0.73
CA LYS A 190 -11.19 12.88 -0.17
C LYS A 190 -11.23 12.77 1.35
N PHE A 191 -10.56 11.75 1.91
CA PHE A 191 -10.45 11.60 3.35
C PHE A 191 -9.70 12.77 3.98
N VAL A 192 -8.55 13.15 3.43
CA VAL A 192 -7.77 14.31 3.90
C VAL A 192 -8.60 15.58 3.86
N GLU A 193 -9.30 15.85 2.77
CA GLU A 193 -10.19 17.02 2.63
C GLU A 193 -11.31 17.00 3.66
N LYS A 194 -11.93 15.86 3.92
CA LYS A 194 -12.98 15.67 4.94
C LYS A 194 -12.47 15.96 6.35
N GLU A 195 -11.27 15.48 6.70
CA GLU A 195 -10.66 15.75 8.00
C GLU A 195 -10.36 17.24 8.17
N ARG A 196 -9.84 17.90 7.12
CA ARG A 196 -9.59 19.36 7.13
C ARG A 196 -10.88 20.17 7.24
N ALA A 197 -11.92 19.80 6.49
CA ALA A 197 -13.23 20.43 6.56
C ALA A 197 -13.87 20.31 7.96
N ALA A 198 -13.53 19.24 8.69
CA ALA A 198 -13.92 19.07 10.10
C ALA A 198 -13.06 19.88 11.09
N GLY A 199 -12.19 20.78 10.60
CA GLY A 199 -11.33 21.65 11.41
C GLY A 199 -10.09 20.99 11.99
N ARG A 200 -9.73 19.79 11.54
CA ARG A 200 -8.51 19.10 11.97
C ARG A 200 -7.33 19.45 11.07
N LYS A 201 -6.15 19.56 11.67
CA LYS A 201 -4.91 19.67 10.93
C LYS A 201 -4.47 18.27 10.50
N VAL A 202 -4.12 18.12 9.23
CA VAL A 202 -3.78 16.82 8.62
C VAL A 202 -2.35 16.82 8.08
N ILE A 203 -1.58 15.85 8.52
CA ILE A 203 -0.29 15.49 7.94
C ILE A 203 -0.52 14.21 7.14
N MET A 204 -0.22 14.22 5.86
CA MET A 204 -0.22 13.02 5.01
C MET A 204 1.20 12.56 4.77
N ILE A 205 1.45 11.26 4.92
CA ILE A 205 2.76 10.63 4.74
C ILE A 205 2.61 9.49 3.73
N GLY A 206 3.36 9.55 2.65
CA GLY A 206 3.29 8.58 1.56
C GLY A 206 4.60 8.45 0.77
N ASP A 207 4.62 7.62 -0.26
CA ASP A 207 5.78 7.41 -1.14
C ASP A 207 5.94 8.50 -2.21
N GLY A 208 4.94 9.36 -2.38
CA GLY A 208 4.93 10.47 -3.33
C GLY A 208 4.51 10.10 -4.75
N ILE A 209 4.38 8.83 -5.09
CA ILE A 209 3.99 8.40 -6.44
C ILE A 209 2.47 8.23 -6.53
N ASN A 210 1.93 7.34 -5.71
CA ASN A 210 0.49 7.03 -5.70
C ASN A 210 -0.32 8.00 -4.83
N ASP A 211 0.33 8.66 -3.89
CA ASP A 211 -0.32 9.51 -2.88
C ASP A 211 -0.28 11.00 -3.21
N SER A 212 0.20 11.37 -4.39
CA SER A 212 0.35 12.76 -4.82
C SER A 212 -0.89 13.63 -4.57
N PRO A 213 -2.12 13.21 -4.90
CA PRO A 213 -3.30 14.00 -4.62
C PRO A 213 -3.56 14.19 -3.12
N ALA A 214 -3.32 13.16 -2.30
CA ALA A 214 -3.52 13.22 -0.86
C ALA A 214 -2.45 14.05 -0.15
N LEU A 215 -1.19 13.96 -0.60
CA LEU A 215 -0.08 14.79 -0.10
C LEU A 215 -0.36 16.27 -0.36
N SER A 216 -0.79 16.62 -1.57
CA SER A 216 -1.12 18.01 -1.93
C SER A 216 -2.38 18.53 -1.22
N ALA A 217 -3.34 17.67 -0.89
CA ALA A 217 -4.56 18.05 -0.18
C ALA A 217 -4.34 18.27 1.31
N ALA A 218 -3.27 17.77 1.92
CA ALA A 218 -2.99 17.87 3.34
C ALA A 218 -2.58 19.30 3.77
N ASP A 219 -2.56 19.57 5.07
CA ASP A 219 -1.93 20.79 5.61
C ASP A 219 -0.41 20.69 5.55
N VAL A 220 0.13 19.47 5.65
CA VAL A 220 1.54 19.15 5.44
C VAL A 220 1.63 17.78 4.76
N GLY A 221 2.21 17.73 3.56
CA GLY A 221 2.55 16.51 2.86
C GLY A 221 4.00 16.11 3.13
N ILE A 222 4.24 14.89 3.58
CA ILE A 222 5.58 14.34 3.81
C ILE A 222 5.79 13.16 2.88
N ALA A 223 6.76 13.23 1.99
CA ALA A 223 7.14 12.12 1.14
C ALA A 223 8.33 11.36 1.73
N ILE A 224 8.20 10.02 1.75
CA ILE A 224 9.30 9.11 2.09
C ILE A 224 9.86 8.58 0.77
N SER A 225 11.06 8.98 0.40
CA SER A 225 11.60 8.63 -0.91
C SER A 225 13.14 8.60 -0.93
N ASP A 226 13.70 7.60 -1.60
CA ASP A 226 15.15 7.51 -1.92
C ASP A 226 15.57 8.38 -3.12
N GLY A 227 14.90 9.51 -3.34
CA GLY A 227 15.34 10.48 -4.35
C GLY A 227 14.45 10.60 -5.58
N ALA A 228 13.21 10.14 -5.55
CA ALA A 228 12.26 10.37 -6.63
C ALA A 228 12.01 11.89 -6.78
N GLU A 229 12.35 12.46 -7.93
CA GLU A 229 12.14 13.89 -8.23
C GLU A 229 10.69 14.32 -8.04
N ILE A 230 9.74 13.44 -8.42
CA ILE A 230 8.30 13.68 -8.31
C ILE A 230 7.87 13.90 -6.85
N ALA A 231 8.42 13.13 -5.93
CA ALA A 231 8.11 13.27 -4.51
C ALA A 231 8.54 14.64 -3.94
N ARG A 232 9.65 15.19 -4.45
CA ARG A 232 10.16 16.51 -4.05
C ARG A 232 9.35 17.68 -4.58
N GLU A 233 8.66 17.50 -5.71
CA GLU A 233 7.83 18.56 -6.29
C GLU A 233 6.46 18.68 -5.63
N ILE A 234 5.98 17.61 -5.01
CA ILE A 234 4.59 17.49 -4.53
C ILE A 234 4.48 17.61 -3.01
N ALA A 235 5.48 17.13 -2.28
CA ALA A 235 5.48 17.15 -0.82
C ALA A 235 6.13 18.42 -0.26
N ASP A 236 5.60 18.92 0.84
CA ASP A 236 6.20 20.04 1.59
C ASP A 236 7.53 19.64 2.23
N ILE A 237 7.65 18.37 2.61
CA ILE A 237 8.83 17.82 3.27
C ILE A 237 9.16 16.46 2.63
N THR A 238 10.44 16.24 2.35
CA THR A 238 10.93 14.92 1.92
C THR A 238 11.87 14.37 3.00
N VAL A 239 11.63 13.13 3.41
CA VAL A 239 12.50 12.39 4.33
C VAL A 239 13.11 11.19 3.60
N GLY A 240 14.33 10.80 4.01
CA GLY A 240 14.98 9.62 3.44
C GLY A 240 14.19 8.35 3.75
N ALA A 241 14.18 7.41 2.80
CA ALA A 241 13.42 6.17 2.93
C ALA A 241 14.04 5.17 3.93
N ASP A 242 15.20 5.49 4.50
CA ASP A 242 15.92 4.56 5.36
C ASP A 242 15.45 4.54 6.82
N ASP A 243 14.80 5.62 7.29
CA ASP A 243 14.48 5.75 8.71
C ASP A 243 13.20 6.56 8.99
N LEU A 244 12.14 5.85 9.37
CA LEU A 244 10.86 6.43 9.74
C LEU A 244 10.93 7.30 11.02
N ASN A 245 11.95 7.12 11.86
CA ASN A 245 12.17 7.95 13.06
C ASN A 245 12.36 9.42 12.74
N GLN A 246 12.76 9.77 11.53
CA GLN A 246 12.88 11.16 11.09
C GLN A 246 11.56 11.93 11.25
N ILE A 247 10.41 11.27 11.08
CA ILE A 247 9.09 11.89 11.26
C ILE A 247 8.85 12.25 12.72
N LEU A 248 9.18 11.33 13.64
CA LEU A 248 9.07 11.60 15.07
C LEU A 248 10.06 12.70 15.53
N MET A 249 11.26 12.68 14.97
CA MET A 249 12.27 13.73 15.22
C MET A 249 11.78 15.09 14.72
N LEU A 250 11.22 15.16 13.52
CA LEU A 250 10.66 16.37 12.94
C LEU A 250 9.56 16.96 13.84
N LYS A 251 8.63 16.10 14.33
CA LYS A 251 7.60 16.52 15.27
C LYS A 251 8.17 17.10 16.56
N LYS A 252 9.15 16.43 17.16
CA LYS A 252 9.81 16.90 18.39
C LYS A 252 10.55 18.23 18.20
N LEU A 253 11.23 18.39 17.06
CA LEU A 253 11.92 19.63 16.70
C LEU A 253 10.92 20.78 16.51
N SER A 254 9.82 20.56 15.80
CA SER A 254 8.74 21.54 15.61
C SER A 254 8.15 21.99 16.93
N ASP A 255 7.85 21.08 17.87
CA ASP A 255 7.33 21.41 19.19
C ASP A 255 8.34 22.23 20.01
N SER A 256 9.62 21.90 19.92
CA SER A 256 10.68 22.62 20.61
C SER A 256 10.85 24.04 20.06
N LEU A 257 10.77 24.19 18.74
CA LEU A 257 10.84 25.47 18.07
C LEU A 257 9.69 26.41 18.48
N ILE A 258 8.46 25.87 18.52
CA ILE A 258 7.27 26.62 18.94
C ILE A 258 7.44 27.09 20.41
N LYS A 259 7.90 26.20 21.30
CA LYS A 259 8.17 26.55 22.71
C LYS A 259 9.17 27.69 22.83
N LEU A 260 10.28 27.63 22.10
CA LEU A 260 11.31 28.67 22.08
C LEU A 260 10.76 30.01 21.55
N SER A 261 9.98 29.96 20.47
CA SER A 261 9.34 31.14 19.88
C SER A 261 8.38 31.80 20.87
N LEU A 262 7.55 31.01 21.57
CA LEU A 262 6.63 31.52 22.57
C LEU A 262 7.35 32.16 23.78
N ILE A 263 8.48 31.60 24.23
CA ILE A 263 9.31 32.18 25.30
C ILE A 263 9.83 33.55 24.86
N HIS A 264 10.34 33.68 23.64
CA HIS A 264 10.86 34.95 23.12
C HIS A 264 9.78 36.03 22.92
N ILE A 265 8.55 35.63 22.60
CA ILE A 265 7.42 36.54 22.45
C ILE A 265 6.91 37.02 23.85
N SER A 266 7.02 36.14 24.86
CA SER A 266 6.50 36.43 26.20
C SER A 266 7.51 37.13 27.13
N GLU A 267 8.80 37.19 26.78
CA GLU A 267 9.81 38.00 27.49
C GLU A 267 9.76 39.44 26.96
N PRO A 268 9.18 40.43 27.70
CA PRO A 268 9.34 41.81 27.34
C PRO A 268 10.85 42.13 27.49
N THR A 269 11.42 42.64 26.39
CA THR A 269 12.76 43.20 26.39
C THR A 269 12.92 44.13 27.62
N ARG A 270 13.56 43.63 28.68
CA ARG A 270 14.09 44.47 29.75
C ARG A 270 15.22 45.29 29.11
N ARG A 271 14.94 46.52 28.79
CA ARG A 271 15.90 47.58 28.68
C ARG A 271 16.15 48.17 30.03
#